data_3d30a1678c833e9b9ddf0a0125d451d4
#
_entry.id   3d30a1678c833e9b9ddf0a0125d451d4
#
_cell.length_a   1.000
_cell.length_b   1.000
_cell.length_c   1.000
_cell.angle_alpha   90.00
_cell.angle_beta   90.00
_cell.angle_gamma   90.00
#
_symmetry.space_group_name_H-M   'P 1'
#
loop_
_entity.id
_entity.type
_entity.pdbx_description
1 polymer ?
#
loop_
_entity_poly.entity_id
_entity_poly.type
_entity_poly.pdbx_seq_one_letter_code
_entity_poly.pdbx_strand_id
1 'polypeptide(L)'
;MLKQGFDLVGYLHERVSEFERWHGIKPQALVVSPSAFTWLVRTFAEEERYYGVSPIDIRNWTYNTGTACVRIIIDEMANEFQAKIL
;
A
#
# COMPACT_ATOMS: atom_id res chain seq x y z
N MET A 1 17.12 -14.77 2.51
CA MET A 1 16.74 -14.44 2.57
C MET A 1 16.65 -13.77 3.03
N LEU A 2 16.39 -13.62 3.09
CA LEU A 2 16.06 -13.08 3.32
C LEU A 2 15.78 -12.38 3.87
N LYS A 3 15.88 -12.23 4.13
CA LYS A 3 15.52 -11.68 4.41
C LYS A 3 15.14 -10.98 4.59
N GLN A 4 15.04 -10.86 4.96
CA GLN A 4 14.68 -10.29 4.89
C GLN A 4 14.12 -9.32 4.47
N GLY A 5 13.76 -9.52 4.77
CA GLY A 5 13.35 -8.67 3.72
C GLY A 5 12.47 -7.51 4.17
N PHE A 6 12.15 -6.64 3.23
CA PHE A 6 11.33 -5.48 3.53
C PHE A 6 9.85 -5.87 3.72
N ASP A 7 9.29 -5.50 4.86
CA ASP A 7 7.88 -5.76 5.17
C ASP A 7 7.02 -4.58 4.70
N LEU A 8 6.58 -4.64 3.46
CA LEU A 8 5.79 -3.56 2.88
C LEU A 8 4.43 -3.42 3.55
N VAL A 9 3.79 -4.54 3.91
CA VAL A 9 2.48 -4.51 4.56
C VAL A 9 2.58 -3.81 5.91
N GLY A 10 3.56 -4.19 6.71
CA GLY A 10 3.79 -3.54 8.00
C GLY A 10 4.13 -2.07 7.86
N TYR A 11 4.95 -1.75 6.87
CA TYR A 11 5.34 -0.37 6.59
C TYR A 11 4.11 0.48 6.27
N LEU A 12 3.22 -0.02 5.40
CA LEU A 12 2.03 0.73 5.02
C LEU A 12 1.06 0.88 6.19
N HIS A 13 0.88 -0.17 6.99
CA HIS A 13 0.05 -0.10 8.18
C HIS A 13 0.54 0.98 9.14
N GLU A 14 1.85 1.03 9.33
CA GLU A 14 2.46 2.01 10.20
C GLU A 14 2.29 3.43 9.65
N ARG A 15 2.47 3.61 8.34
CA ARG A 15 2.27 4.91 7.71
C ARG A 15 0.83 5.39 7.83
N VAL A 16 -0.13 4.49 7.62
CA VAL A 16 -1.54 4.83 7.77
C VAL A 16 -1.86 5.23 9.21
N SER A 17 -1.36 4.46 10.17
CA SER A 17 -1.58 4.78 11.59
C SER A 17 -0.99 6.13 11.97
N GLU A 18 0.20 6.43 11.49
CA GLU A 18 0.84 7.71 11.76
C GLU A 18 0.06 8.86 11.14
N PHE A 19 -0.41 8.66 9.91
CA PHE A 19 -1.20 9.69 9.23
C PHE A 19 -2.45 10.03 10.04
N GLU A 20 -3.18 9.00 10.48
CA GLU A 20 -4.40 9.20 11.25
C GLU A 20 -4.11 9.87 12.58
N ARG A 21 -3.00 9.51 13.22
CA ARG A 21 -2.61 10.09 14.50
C ARG A 21 -2.25 11.57 14.38
N TRP A 22 -1.51 11.93 13.32
CA TRP A 22 -1.03 13.29 13.15
C TRP A 22 -2.08 14.23 12.58
N HIS A 23 -2.97 13.73 11.72
CA HIS A 23 -3.93 14.57 11.02
C HIS A 23 -5.35 14.46 11.57
N GLY A 24 -5.63 13.45 12.38
CA GLY A 24 -6.94 13.26 12.96
C GLY A 24 -8.02 12.85 11.94
N ILE A 25 -7.62 12.47 10.74
CA ILE A 25 -8.53 12.04 9.69
C ILE A 25 -7.95 10.79 9.02
N LYS A 26 -8.80 10.06 8.29
CA LYS A 26 -8.37 8.89 7.55
C LYS A 26 -7.65 9.31 6.27
N PRO A 27 -6.66 8.53 5.82
CA PRO A 27 -5.97 8.86 4.57
C PRO A 27 -6.93 8.73 3.39
N GLN A 28 -6.68 9.50 2.34
CA GLN A 28 -7.52 9.52 1.15
C GLN A 28 -6.84 8.86 -0.03
N ALA A 29 -5.51 8.79 -0.04
CA ALA A 29 -4.78 8.26 -1.18
C ALA A 29 -3.46 7.64 -0.77
N LEU A 30 -3.07 6.63 -1.55
CA LEU A 30 -1.74 6.04 -1.47
C LEU A 30 -1.06 6.33 -2.80
N VAL A 31 -0.02 7.15 -2.77
CA VAL A 31 0.74 7.49 -3.98
C VAL A 31 1.98 6.63 -4.03
N VAL A 32 2.14 5.89 -5.11
CA VAL A 32 3.25 4.94 -5.24
C VAL A 32 3.98 5.13 -6.55
N SER A 33 5.28 4.84 -6.55
CA SER A 33 6.05 4.75 -7.78
C SER A 33 5.67 3.48 -8.53
N PRO A 34 5.99 3.40 -9.83
CA PRO A 34 5.71 2.16 -10.57
C PRO A 34 6.37 0.92 -9.96
N SER A 35 7.59 1.04 -9.47
CA SER A 35 8.26 -0.10 -8.82
C SER A 35 7.59 -0.50 -7.52
N ALA A 36 7.15 0.48 -6.73
CA ALA A 36 6.42 0.20 -5.49
C ALA A 36 5.08 -0.45 -5.79
N PHE A 37 4.39 0.01 -6.83
CA PHE A 37 3.12 -0.58 -7.22
C PHE A 37 3.29 -2.04 -7.63
N THR A 38 4.32 -2.34 -8.42
CA THR A 38 4.62 -3.73 -8.81
C THR A 38 4.86 -4.60 -7.60
N TRP A 39 5.61 -4.09 -6.65
CA TRP A 39 5.89 -4.80 -5.41
C TRP A 39 4.62 -5.06 -4.61
N LEU A 40 3.75 -4.05 -4.50
CA LEU A 40 2.48 -4.17 -3.80
C LEU A 40 1.59 -5.25 -4.40
N VAL A 41 1.43 -5.21 -5.71
CA VAL A 41 0.59 -6.20 -6.41
C VAL A 41 1.11 -7.60 -6.16
N ARG A 42 2.42 -7.77 -6.24
CA ARG A 42 3.04 -9.08 -6.04
C ARG A 42 2.87 -9.57 -4.61
N THR A 43 3.09 -8.69 -3.64
CA THR A 43 2.99 -9.04 -2.22
C THR A 43 1.56 -9.44 -1.86
N PHE A 44 0.58 -8.65 -2.29
CA PHE A 44 -0.81 -8.92 -1.94
C PHE A 44 -1.40 -10.06 -2.75
N ALA A 45 -0.86 -10.36 -3.93
CA ALA A 45 -1.27 -11.55 -4.67
C ALA A 45 -0.88 -12.81 -3.91
N GLU A 46 0.27 -12.81 -3.25
CA GLU A 46 0.67 -13.94 -2.41
C GLU A 46 -0.23 -14.07 -1.20
N GLU A 47 -0.58 -12.97 -0.56
CA GLU A 47 -1.48 -13.01 0.59
C GLU A 47 -2.86 -13.52 0.18
N GLU A 48 -3.37 -13.10 -0.97
CA GLU A 48 -4.64 -13.59 -1.47
C GLU A 48 -4.62 -15.11 -1.64
N ARG A 49 -3.51 -15.64 -2.11
CA ARG A 49 -3.37 -17.08 -2.30
C ARG A 49 -3.51 -17.85 -0.99
N TYR A 50 -3.04 -17.29 0.11
CA TYR A 50 -3.10 -17.95 1.42
C TYR A 50 -4.40 -17.66 2.16
N TYR A 51 -4.93 -16.47 2.04
CA TYR A 51 -6.05 -16.01 2.86
C TYR A 51 -7.35 -15.84 2.09
N GLY A 52 -7.29 -15.93 0.77
CA GLY A 52 -8.48 -15.80 -0.07
C GLY A 52 -8.96 -14.39 -0.32
N VAL A 53 -8.28 -13.38 0.25
CA VAL A 53 -8.63 -11.99 0.06
C VAL A 53 -7.39 -11.15 -0.16
N SER A 54 -7.53 -10.12 -0.97
CA SER A 54 -6.47 -9.14 -1.19
C SER A 54 -6.92 -7.77 -0.73
N PRO A 55 -6.09 -7.03 0.01
CA PRO A 55 -6.44 -5.65 0.35
C PRO A 55 -6.36 -4.70 -0.82
N ILE A 56 -5.79 -5.12 -1.95
CA ILE A 56 -5.72 -4.30 -3.15
C ILE A 56 -6.76 -4.74 -4.16
N ASP A 57 -7.56 -3.78 -4.62
CA ASP A 57 -8.51 -3.98 -5.71
C ASP A 57 -7.99 -3.24 -6.94
N ILE A 58 -7.41 -3.99 -7.87
CA ILE A 58 -6.84 -3.42 -9.08
C ILE A 58 -7.91 -2.82 -9.99
N ARG A 59 -9.11 -3.37 -9.97
CA ARG A 59 -10.20 -2.86 -10.81
C ARG A 59 -10.60 -1.44 -10.44
N ASN A 60 -10.61 -1.16 -9.14
CA ASN A 60 -11.04 0.13 -8.62
C ASN A 60 -9.88 1.00 -8.15
N TRP A 61 -8.66 0.49 -8.27
CA TRP A 61 -7.44 1.19 -7.87
C TRP A 61 -7.52 1.65 -6.42
N THR A 62 -7.90 0.72 -5.55
CA THR A 62 -8.05 1.02 -4.13
C THR A 62 -7.24 0.06 -3.27
N TYR A 63 -6.90 0.53 -2.08
CA TYR A 63 -6.22 -0.23 -1.06
C TYR A 63 -7.04 -0.16 0.21
N ASN A 64 -7.40 -1.31 0.75
CA ASN A 64 -8.17 -1.41 1.98
C ASN A 64 -7.20 -1.54 3.15
N THR A 65 -7.20 -0.53 4.02
CA THR A 65 -6.30 -0.50 5.18
C THR A 65 -6.84 -1.28 6.37
N GLY A 66 -8.08 -1.78 6.28
CA GLY A 66 -8.78 -2.39 7.42
C GLY A 66 -9.73 -1.41 8.08
N THR A 67 -9.44 -0.12 8.03
CA THR A 67 -10.29 0.92 8.61
C THR A 67 -10.77 1.92 7.56
N ALA A 68 -10.14 1.92 6.40
CA ALA A 68 -10.47 2.85 5.32
C ALA A 68 -10.15 2.22 3.98
N CYS A 69 -10.76 2.75 2.94
CA CYS A 69 -10.47 2.37 1.57
C CYS A 69 -9.84 3.58 0.89
N VAL A 70 -8.57 3.48 0.52
CA VAL A 70 -7.83 4.61 -0.05
C VAL A 70 -7.59 4.38 -1.54
N ARG A 71 -7.55 5.47 -2.29
CA ARG A 71 -7.27 5.41 -3.72
C ARG A 71 -5.78 5.20 -3.94
N ILE A 72 -5.45 4.37 -4.92
CA ILE A 72 -4.06 4.17 -5.34
C ILE A 72 -3.79 5.08 -6.53
N ILE A 73 -2.74 5.89 -6.41
CA ILE A 73 -2.30 6.79 -7.48
C ILE A 73 -0.86 6.42 -7.82
N ILE A 74 -0.58 6.20 -9.09
CA ILE A 74 0.77 5.89 -9.54
C ILE A 74 1.44 7.18 -10.01
N ASP A 75 2.56 7.51 -9.37
CA ASP A 75 3.37 8.65 -9.78
C ASP A 75 4.40 8.15 -10.78
N GLU A 76 4.10 8.32 -12.05
CA GLU A 76 4.95 7.81 -13.13
C GLU A 76 6.27 8.57 -13.25
N MET A 77 6.38 9.72 -12.61
CA MET A 77 7.61 10.50 -12.62
C MET A 77 8.60 10.08 -11.53
N ALA A 78 8.16 9.26 -10.60
CA ALA A 78 9.04 8.80 -9.53
C ALA A 78 9.98 7.72 -10.04
N ASN A 79 11.28 7.96 -9.90
CA ASN A 79 12.31 7.04 -10.38
C ASN A 79 12.78 6.05 -9.33
N GLU A 80 12.42 6.27 -8.08
CA GLU A 80 12.82 5.44 -6.98
C GLU A 80 11.61 4.74 -6.36
N PHE A 81 11.89 3.68 -5.61
CA PHE A 81 10.85 3.01 -4.83
C PHE A 81 10.28 4.01 -3.82
N GLN A 82 8.98 4.25 -3.91
CA GLN A 82 8.36 5.30 -3.12
C GLN A 82 6.89 4.99 -2.88
N ALA A 83 6.44 5.18 -1.65
CA ALA A 83 5.04 5.05 -1.26
C ALA A 83 4.72 6.14 -0.25
N LYS A 84 3.69 6.93 -0.52
CA LYS A 84 3.26 8.03 0.35
C LYS A 84 1.78 7.92 0.67
N ILE A 85 1.44 8.23 1.91
CA ILE A 85 0.05 8.31 2.35
C ILE A 85 -0.37 9.78 2.34
N LEU A 86 -1.50 10.06 1.73
CA LEU A 86 -2.05 11.41 1.68
C LEU A 86 -3.43 11.49 2.29
#